data_77767ef8c2ee96767352b4e5c9138665
#
_entry.id   77767ef8c2ee96767352b4e5c9138665
#
_cell.length_a   1.000
_cell.length_b   1.000
_cell.length_c   1.000
_cell.angle_alpha   90.00
_cell.angle_beta   90.00
_cell.angle_gamma   90.00
#
_symmetry.space_group_name_H-M   'P 1'
#
loop_
_entity.id
_entity.type
_entity.pdbx_description
1 polymer ?
#
loop_
_entity_poly.entity_id
_entity_poly.type
_entity_poly.pdbx_seq_one_letter_code
_entity_poly.pdbx_strand_id
1 'polypeptide(L)'
;MIFCISLIMLLLAGGNSSSPNSLSQEEERIFQYIDGHQDEFVQNLAGWVAVESDSIQPHLRAEVTRMVKIAAASLQDLGASVMLRDTGIQQLPSGQNISLPPVILAKLGEDPLKPTVCFYGHVDVMPAKIQDGWKTSPYNLTEIDGNLFGRGTTDDKGPVLAWINAVKTFKALNIEIPVNIKFLIEGMEEAGSIGLEELVEKEKEHFFSDVNYIVISDNIWLSTTKPALTYGTRGNACFSVQVECGEKDLHSGSVGGIVHEAMSDLIALLDSLVNSCGHILVPGIYDDVAPLTEEEKKQYELIEFDLKEYKASIGVKEIIYDTKVKRYLERIFSKRKSSNKLTVSMEMGAKPWVANINDPQYEAAKKAIQKVFNQDPDMIRDGATIPIARMFQDITKKSVMMFPIGAADDGEHSQKEKISRSNYINGIKVFASFLLEISKLHKTLQEAPSLKTMT
;
A
#
# COMPACT_ATOMS: atom_id res chain seq x y z
N MET A 1 61.34 -18.23 -53.80
CA MET A 1 60.90 -17.71 -52.49
C MET A 1 59.45 -17.26 -52.65
N ILE A 2 58.53 -18.15 -52.36
CA ILE A 2 57.10 -17.94 -52.60
C ILE A 2 56.45 -17.78 -51.20
N PHE A 3 55.95 -16.60 -50.90
CA PHE A 3 55.19 -16.37 -49.68
C PHE A 3 53.70 -16.74 -49.88
N CYS A 4 53.27 -17.80 -49.19
CA CYS A 4 51.84 -18.11 -49.05
C CYS A 4 51.23 -17.26 -47.93
N ILE A 5 50.30 -16.36 -48.27
CA ILE A 5 49.47 -15.66 -47.30
C ILE A 5 48.21 -16.46 -47.10
N SER A 6 48.08 -17.11 -45.95
CA SER A 6 46.81 -17.76 -45.53
C SER A 6 45.92 -16.72 -44.92
N LEU A 7 44.78 -16.48 -45.59
CA LEU A 7 43.70 -15.61 -45.13
C LEU A 7 42.82 -16.40 -44.14
N ILE A 8 42.95 -16.18 -42.85
CA ILE A 8 42.03 -16.69 -41.82
C ILE A 8 40.82 -15.78 -41.79
N MET A 9 39.69 -16.24 -42.33
CA MET A 9 38.40 -15.62 -42.07
C MET A 9 37.95 -16.00 -40.64
N LEU A 10 38.04 -14.98 -39.72
CA LEU A 10 37.34 -15.03 -38.46
C LEU A 10 35.85 -14.78 -38.74
N LEU A 11 35.03 -15.83 -38.67
CA LEU A 11 33.58 -15.70 -38.51
C LEU A 11 33.32 -15.15 -37.09
N LEU A 12 33.10 -13.86 -37.00
CA LEU A 12 32.49 -13.24 -35.84
C LEU A 12 31.03 -13.69 -35.79
N ALA A 13 30.74 -14.72 -35.01
CA ALA A 13 29.40 -14.99 -34.52
C ALA A 13 29.02 -13.85 -33.63
N GLY A 14 28.30 -12.86 -34.16
CA GLY A 14 27.67 -11.80 -33.40
C GLY A 14 26.61 -12.38 -32.47
N GLY A 15 27.03 -12.81 -31.29
CA GLY A 15 26.10 -12.99 -30.18
C GLY A 15 25.60 -11.61 -29.80
N ASN A 16 24.33 -11.33 -30.06
CA ASN A 16 23.64 -10.20 -29.49
C ASN A 16 23.61 -10.40 -27.97
N SER A 17 24.63 -9.94 -27.28
CA SER A 17 24.51 -9.67 -25.84
C SER A 17 23.68 -8.41 -25.67
N SER A 18 22.34 -8.56 -25.67
CA SER A 18 21.48 -7.50 -25.19
C SER A 18 21.93 -7.12 -23.78
N SER A 19 22.07 -5.81 -23.51
CA SER A 19 22.33 -5.35 -22.15
C SER A 19 21.23 -5.92 -21.22
N PRO A 20 21.52 -6.23 -19.96
CA PRO A 20 20.55 -6.87 -19.05
C PRO A 20 19.24 -6.05 -18.87
N ASN A 21 19.23 -4.79 -19.28
CA ASN A 21 18.09 -3.87 -19.17
C ASN A 21 17.44 -3.54 -20.53
N SER A 22 17.78 -4.21 -21.63
CA SER A 22 17.11 -3.96 -22.91
C SER A 22 15.65 -4.46 -22.88
N LEU A 23 14.74 -3.62 -23.36
CA LEU A 23 13.34 -3.99 -23.53
C LEU A 23 13.25 -5.12 -24.58
N SER A 24 12.36 -6.08 -24.36
CA SER A 24 11.95 -7.01 -25.40
C SER A 24 11.05 -6.28 -26.41
N GLN A 25 10.93 -6.82 -27.62
CA GLN A 25 10.01 -6.28 -28.64
C GLN A 25 8.56 -6.23 -28.13
N GLU A 26 8.18 -7.15 -27.27
CA GLU A 26 6.85 -7.18 -26.65
C GLU A 26 6.68 -6.02 -25.65
N GLU A 27 7.68 -5.78 -24.78
CA GLU A 27 7.67 -4.65 -23.84
C GLU A 27 7.67 -3.30 -24.57
N GLU A 28 8.42 -3.17 -25.65
CA GLU A 28 8.38 -1.96 -26.48
C GLU A 28 6.97 -1.66 -27.01
N ARG A 29 6.27 -2.68 -27.53
CA ARG A 29 4.88 -2.55 -27.99
C ARG A 29 3.93 -2.16 -26.87
N ILE A 30 4.08 -2.76 -25.69
CA ILE A 30 3.29 -2.45 -24.50
C ILE A 30 3.51 -0.99 -24.09
N PHE A 31 4.76 -0.54 -23.98
CA PHE A 31 5.09 0.82 -23.58
C PHE A 31 4.60 1.85 -24.59
N GLN A 32 4.75 1.60 -25.90
CA GLN A 32 4.23 2.47 -26.95
C GLN A 32 2.70 2.59 -26.91
N TYR A 33 2.00 1.49 -26.64
CA TYR A 33 0.55 1.51 -26.47
C TYR A 33 0.15 2.37 -25.26
N ILE A 34 0.79 2.17 -24.11
CA ILE A 34 0.52 2.93 -22.89
C ILE A 34 0.79 4.43 -23.13
N ASP A 35 1.90 4.78 -23.78
CA ASP A 35 2.24 6.16 -24.10
C ASP A 35 1.24 6.81 -25.07
N GLY A 36 0.69 6.04 -25.99
CA GLY A 36 -0.32 6.52 -26.95
C GLY A 36 -1.73 6.68 -26.35
N HIS A 37 -2.00 6.10 -25.16
CA HIS A 37 -3.34 6.10 -24.54
C HIS A 37 -3.39 6.80 -23.18
N GLN A 38 -2.40 7.66 -22.87
CA GLN A 38 -2.30 8.33 -21.57
C GLN A 38 -3.57 9.10 -21.20
N ASP A 39 -4.14 9.85 -22.15
CA ASP A 39 -5.35 10.65 -21.90
C ASP A 39 -6.56 9.77 -21.57
N GLU A 40 -6.68 8.61 -22.22
CA GLU A 40 -7.72 7.63 -21.89
C GLU A 40 -7.56 7.10 -20.46
N PHE A 41 -6.34 6.75 -20.04
CA PHE A 41 -6.08 6.27 -18.70
C PHE A 41 -6.34 7.34 -17.65
N VAL A 42 -5.95 8.59 -17.90
CA VAL A 42 -6.25 9.73 -17.01
C VAL A 42 -7.75 9.98 -16.94
N GLN A 43 -8.48 9.89 -18.06
CA GLN A 43 -9.94 10.04 -18.07
C GLN A 43 -10.65 8.93 -17.30
N ASN A 44 -10.14 7.70 -17.36
CA ASN A 44 -10.66 6.60 -16.56
C ASN A 44 -10.45 6.87 -15.06
N LEU A 45 -9.28 7.36 -14.66
CA LEU A 45 -9.01 7.77 -13.29
C LEU A 45 -9.94 8.91 -12.85
N ALA A 46 -10.17 9.89 -13.72
CA ALA A 46 -11.12 10.99 -13.44
C ALA A 46 -12.54 10.45 -13.14
N GLY A 47 -12.98 9.44 -13.88
CA GLY A 47 -14.26 8.78 -13.62
C GLY A 47 -14.33 8.07 -12.26
N TRP A 48 -13.23 7.49 -11.79
CA TRP A 48 -13.18 6.85 -10.48
C TRP A 48 -13.08 7.88 -9.35
N VAL A 49 -12.27 8.93 -9.51
CA VAL A 49 -12.15 10.04 -8.54
C VAL A 49 -13.48 10.75 -8.34
N ALA A 50 -14.32 10.86 -9.40
CA ALA A 50 -15.64 11.50 -9.32
C ALA A 50 -16.65 10.78 -8.40
N VAL A 51 -16.33 9.58 -7.92
CA VAL A 51 -17.16 8.86 -6.95
C VAL A 51 -16.70 9.20 -5.53
N GLU A 52 -17.55 9.85 -4.75
CA GLU A 52 -17.29 10.17 -3.33
C GLU A 52 -17.44 8.90 -2.46
N SER A 53 -16.50 7.98 -2.58
CA SER A 53 -16.50 6.69 -1.86
C SER A 53 -15.87 6.80 -0.47
N ASP A 54 -16.23 7.81 0.31
CA ASP A 54 -15.78 8.02 1.68
C ASP A 54 -16.39 6.96 2.61
N SER A 55 -15.54 6.06 3.12
CA SER A 55 -15.97 4.95 3.99
C SER A 55 -16.15 5.33 5.45
N ILE A 56 -15.53 6.44 5.88
CA ILE A 56 -15.63 6.97 7.25
C ILE A 56 -17.04 7.52 7.51
N GLN A 57 -17.70 8.06 6.47
CA GLN A 57 -19.04 8.65 6.59
C GLN A 57 -20.15 7.60 6.34
N PRO A 58 -20.89 7.17 7.38
CA PRO A 58 -21.92 6.14 7.22
C PRO A 58 -22.98 6.45 6.17
N HIS A 59 -23.30 7.72 5.95
CA HIS A 59 -24.31 8.15 4.97
C HIS A 59 -23.82 8.03 3.51
N LEU A 60 -22.50 7.90 3.28
CA LEU A 60 -21.91 7.68 1.96
C LEU A 60 -21.67 6.20 1.63
N ARG A 61 -22.13 5.27 2.48
CA ARG A 61 -21.97 3.83 2.27
C ARG A 61 -22.49 3.34 0.90
N ALA A 62 -23.53 3.98 0.38
CA ALA A 62 -24.05 3.67 -0.95
C ALA A 62 -23.08 4.05 -2.07
N GLU A 63 -22.33 5.15 -1.92
CA GLU A 63 -21.31 5.59 -2.87
C GLU A 63 -20.09 4.65 -2.85
N VAL A 64 -19.66 4.20 -1.67
CA VAL A 64 -18.62 3.17 -1.56
C VAL A 64 -19.03 1.90 -2.28
N THR A 65 -20.26 1.42 -2.03
CA THR A 65 -20.80 0.24 -2.73
C THR A 65 -20.90 0.47 -4.25
N ARG A 66 -21.21 1.69 -4.68
CA ARG A 66 -21.24 2.07 -6.11
C ARG A 66 -19.83 2.00 -6.71
N MET A 67 -18.81 2.50 -6.00
CA MET A 67 -17.41 2.44 -6.45
C MET A 67 -16.92 1.00 -6.58
N VAL A 68 -17.19 0.15 -5.60
CA VAL A 68 -16.89 -1.30 -5.69
C VAL A 68 -17.52 -1.93 -6.92
N LYS A 69 -18.78 -1.60 -7.25
CA LYS A 69 -19.46 -2.13 -8.44
C LYS A 69 -18.83 -1.61 -9.75
N ILE A 70 -18.35 -0.38 -9.79
CA ILE A 70 -17.63 0.16 -10.94
C ILE A 70 -16.29 -0.60 -11.14
N ALA A 71 -15.55 -0.83 -10.08
CA ALA A 71 -14.33 -1.63 -10.13
C ALA A 71 -14.61 -3.07 -10.60
N ALA A 72 -15.67 -3.69 -10.08
CA ALA A 72 -16.13 -5.02 -10.49
C ALA A 72 -16.45 -5.07 -11.99
N ALA A 73 -17.17 -4.07 -12.52
CA ALA A 73 -17.49 -3.98 -13.94
C ALA A 73 -16.20 -3.84 -14.80
N SER A 74 -15.24 -3.01 -14.37
CA SER A 74 -13.95 -2.87 -15.08
C SER A 74 -13.19 -4.20 -15.16
N LEU A 75 -13.24 -5.03 -14.12
CA LEU A 75 -12.64 -6.37 -14.12
C LEU A 75 -13.43 -7.36 -15.01
N GLN A 76 -14.77 -7.27 -15.03
CA GLN A 76 -15.60 -8.07 -15.92
C GLN A 76 -15.33 -7.75 -17.39
N ASP A 77 -15.12 -6.48 -17.74
CA ASP A 77 -14.75 -6.04 -19.10
C ASP A 77 -13.39 -6.60 -19.53
N LEU A 78 -12.51 -6.86 -18.56
CA LEU A 78 -11.28 -7.62 -18.80
C LEU A 78 -11.52 -9.13 -18.98
N GLY A 79 -12.76 -9.62 -18.85
CA GLY A 79 -13.09 -11.04 -18.91
C GLY A 79 -12.74 -11.81 -17.63
N ALA A 80 -12.52 -11.12 -16.52
CA ALA A 80 -12.32 -11.79 -15.25
C ALA A 80 -13.64 -12.38 -14.71
N SER A 81 -13.56 -13.54 -14.06
CA SER A 81 -14.63 -14.07 -13.25
C SER A 81 -14.68 -13.30 -11.93
N VAL A 82 -15.74 -12.54 -11.70
CA VAL A 82 -15.87 -11.64 -10.55
C VAL A 82 -16.91 -12.16 -9.57
N MET A 83 -16.53 -12.27 -8.32
CA MET A 83 -17.41 -12.60 -7.19
C MET A 83 -17.44 -11.43 -6.21
N LEU A 84 -18.64 -11.01 -5.81
CA LEU A 84 -18.83 -10.04 -4.74
C LEU A 84 -19.12 -10.81 -3.44
N ARG A 85 -18.22 -10.65 -2.46
CA ARG A 85 -18.33 -11.31 -1.15
C ARG A 85 -18.89 -10.34 -0.12
N ASP A 86 -19.95 -10.76 0.54
CA ASP A 86 -20.54 -10.06 1.68
C ASP A 86 -19.61 -10.23 2.90
N THR A 87 -19.25 -9.13 3.53
CA THR A 87 -18.43 -9.07 4.75
C THR A 87 -19.26 -8.75 6.00
N GLY A 88 -20.59 -8.64 5.88
CA GLY A 88 -21.51 -8.51 6.99
C GLY A 88 -21.99 -7.09 7.24
N ILE A 89 -22.14 -6.75 8.51
CA ILE A 89 -22.71 -5.48 8.98
C ILE A 89 -21.76 -4.79 9.97
N GLN A 90 -21.77 -3.48 9.92
CA GLN A 90 -21.10 -2.61 10.91
C GLN A 90 -22.18 -2.07 11.88
N GLN A 91 -21.92 -2.19 13.18
CA GLN A 91 -22.71 -1.50 14.20
C GLN A 91 -22.08 -0.14 14.48
N LEU A 92 -22.82 0.91 14.26
CA LEU A 92 -22.37 2.29 14.58
C LEU A 92 -22.46 2.57 16.09
N PRO A 93 -21.73 3.57 16.60
CA PRO A 93 -21.86 4.01 17.99
C PRO A 93 -23.28 4.41 18.41
N SER A 94 -24.12 4.81 17.45
CA SER A 94 -25.56 5.08 17.65
C SER A 94 -26.40 3.83 17.91
N GLY A 95 -25.82 2.62 17.77
CA GLY A 95 -26.52 1.35 17.80
C GLY A 95 -27.17 0.96 16.45
N GLN A 96 -27.11 1.80 15.43
CA GLN A 96 -27.62 1.48 14.09
C GLN A 96 -26.70 0.47 13.40
N ASN A 97 -27.31 -0.51 12.72
CA ASN A 97 -26.59 -1.45 11.87
C ASN A 97 -26.65 -0.99 10.41
N ILE A 98 -25.50 -0.99 9.73
CA ILE A 98 -25.39 -0.73 8.29
C ILE A 98 -24.62 -1.85 7.60
N SER A 99 -25.04 -2.21 6.38
CA SER A 99 -24.31 -3.22 5.59
C SER A 99 -22.92 -2.71 5.19
N LEU A 100 -21.95 -3.58 5.26
CA LEU A 100 -20.62 -3.32 4.69
C LEU A 100 -20.69 -3.38 3.15
N PRO A 101 -19.84 -2.63 2.41
CA PRO A 101 -19.71 -2.83 0.97
C PRO A 101 -19.12 -4.21 0.72
N PRO A 102 -19.51 -4.87 -0.40
CA PRO A 102 -18.94 -6.18 -0.71
C PRO A 102 -17.47 -6.06 -1.10
N VAL A 103 -16.70 -7.12 -0.85
CA VAL A 103 -15.32 -7.28 -1.33
C VAL A 103 -15.33 -8.02 -2.67
N ILE A 104 -14.53 -7.53 -3.62
CA ILE A 104 -14.34 -8.17 -4.92
C ILE A 104 -13.29 -9.27 -4.79
N LEU A 105 -13.63 -10.49 -5.21
CA LEU A 105 -12.70 -11.56 -5.52
C LEU A 105 -12.80 -11.85 -7.01
N ALA A 106 -11.78 -11.51 -7.80
CA ALA A 106 -11.79 -11.71 -9.24
C ALA A 106 -10.61 -12.60 -9.68
N LYS A 107 -10.85 -13.40 -10.73
CA LYS A 107 -9.87 -14.31 -11.33
C LYS A 107 -9.79 -14.11 -12.84
N LEU A 108 -8.58 -14.07 -13.37
CA LEU A 108 -8.31 -14.00 -14.80
C LEU A 108 -7.15 -14.96 -15.16
N GLY A 109 -7.47 -16.02 -15.89
CA GLY A 109 -6.56 -17.15 -16.18
C GLY A 109 -6.54 -18.20 -15.06
N GLU A 110 -6.37 -19.46 -15.49
CA GLU A 110 -6.33 -20.64 -14.60
C GLU A 110 -5.33 -21.70 -15.16
N ASP A 111 -4.27 -21.23 -15.82
CA ASP A 111 -3.22 -22.11 -16.37
C ASP A 111 -2.32 -22.60 -15.23
N PRO A 112 -2.26 -23.91 -14.95
CA PRO A 112 -1.45 -24.46 -13.85
C PRO A 112 0.07 -24.33 -14.07
N LEU A 113 0.50 -24.00 -15.30
CA LEU A 113 1.92 -23.79 -15.64
C LEU A 113 2.37 -22.34 -15.40
N LYS A 114 1.43 -21.42 -15.16
CA LYS A 114 1.72 -20.02 -14.91
C LYS A 114 1.69 -19.71 -13.40
N PRO A 115 2.55 -18.80 -12.92
CA PRO A 115 2.41 -18.32 -11.56
C PRO A 115 1.12 -17.52 -11.41
N THR A 116 0.52 -17.59 -10.22
CA THR A 116 -0.66 -16.79 -9.86
C THR A 116 -0.24 -15.61 -9.00
N VAL A 117 -0.51 -14.39 -9.47
CA VAL A 117 -0.27 -13.13 -8.78
C VAL A 117 -1.62 -12.56 -8.31
N CYS A 118 -1.72 -12.26 -7.02
CA CYS A 118 -2.89 -11.63 -6.44
C CYS A 118 -2.60 -10.17 -6.12
N PHE A 119 -3.40 -9.25 -6.67
CA PHE A 119 -3.36 -7.83 -6.36
C PHE A 119 -4.40 -7.51 -5.30
N TYR A 120 -3.95 -6.82 -4.26
CA TYR A 120 -4.82 -6.20 -3.28
C TYR A 120 -4.80 -4.68 -3.47
N GLY A 121 -5.96 -4.07 -3.31
CA GLY A 121 -6.13 -2.63 -3.21
C GLY A 121 -7.52 -2.27 -2.73
N HIS A 122 -7.76 -0.97 -2.50
CA HIS A 122 -9.05 -0.48 -2.04
C HIS A 122 -9.57 0.65 -2.93
N VAL A 123 -10.86 0.91 -2.84
CA VAL A 123 -11.52 1.94 -3.66
C VAL A 123 -12.35 2.92 -2.84
N ASP A 124 -12.32 2.78 -1.52
CA ASP A 124 -12.77 3.82 -0.61
C ASP A 124 -11.70 4.88 -0.41
N VAL A 125 -12.06 5.97 0.20
CA VAL A 125 -11.18 7.13 0.39
C VAL A 125 -11.46 7.83 1.72
N MET A 126 -10.46 8.53 2.25
CA MET A 126 -10.62 9.45 3.38
C MET A 126 -11.55 10.63 3.04
N PRO A 127 -12.27 11.19 4.04
CA PRO A 127 -13.11 12.37 3.86
C PRO A 127 -12.38 13.52 3.18
N ALA A 128 -13.06 14.22 2.28
CA ALA A 128 -12.52 15.40 1.62
C ALA A 128 -13.61 16.41 1.28
N LYS A 129 -13.44 17.66 1.72
CA LYS A 129 -14.34 18.79 1.44
C LYS A 129 -13.54 20.01 1.06
N ILE A 130 -14.10 20.86 0.19
CA ILE A 130 -13.46 22.13 -0.19
C ILE A 130 -13.12 23.00 1.04
N GLN A 131 -13.97 22.94 2.07
CA GLN A 131 -13.80 23.70 3.32
C GLN A 131 -12.58 23.24 4.13
N ASP A 132 -12.06 22.04 3.88
CA ASP A 132 -10.88 21.51 4.56
C ASP A 132 -9.57 22.14 4.04
N GLY A 133 -9.65 22.99 3.00
CA GLY A 133 -8.52 23.70 2.42
C GLY A 133 -8.05 23.19 1.06
N TRP A 134 -8.83 22.37 0.41
CA TRP A 134 -8.56 21.94 -0.98
C TRP A 134 -8.58 23.13 -1.94
N LYS A 135 -7.57 23.20 -2.83
CA LYS A 135 -7.49 24.24 -3.86
C LYS A 135 -8.32 23.90 -5.12
N THR A 136 -8.53 22.61 -5.35
CA THR A 136 -9.38 22.07 -6.42
C THR A 136 -10.51 21.27 -5.79
N SER A 137 -11.57 20.96 -6.54
CA SER A 137 -12.61 20.05 -6.02
C SER A 137 -12.01 18.64 -5.82
N PRO A 138 -12.10 18.04 -4.61
CA PRO A 138 -11.45 16.76 -4.32
C PRO A 138 -11.97 15.61 -5.18
N TYR A 139 -13.24 15.67 -5.63
CA TYR A 139 -13.88 14.65 -6.46
C TYR A 139 -14.03 15.08 -7.93
N ASN A 140 -13.21 16.03 -8.37
CA ASN A 140 -13.09 16.42 -9.77
C ASN A 140 -11.61 16.48 -10.14
N LEU A 141 -11.08 15.38 -10.67
CA LEU A 141 -9.68 15.27 -11.03
C LEU A 141 -9.24 16.47 -11.87
N THR A 142 -8.24 17.19 -11.40
CA THR A 142 -7.73 18.41 -12.01
C THR A 142 -6.24 18.27 -12.30
N GLU A 143 -5.84 18.35 -13.55
CA GLU A 143 -4.43 18.33 -13.92
C GLU A 143 -3.85 19.74 -13.86
N ILE A 144 -2.77 19.92 -13.10
CA ILE A 144 -2.00 21.17 -12.95
C ILE A 144 -0.52 20.83 -12.99
N ASP A 145 0.22 21.41 -13.93
CA ASP A 145 1.67 21.20 -14.07
C ASP A 145 2.10 19.72 -14.07
N GLY A 146 1.32 18.88 -14.76
CA GLY A 146 1.58 17.44 -14.86
C GLY A 146 1.25 16.63 -13.62
N ASN A 147 0.57 17.22 -12.63
CA ASN A 147 0.06 16.54 -11.44
C ASN A 147 -1.46 16.40 -11.50
N LEU A 148 -1.96 15.23 -11.18
CA LEU A 148 -3.37 14.87 -11.19
C LEU A 148 -3.91 14.99 -9.75
N PHE A 149 -4.52 16.13 -9.43
CA PHE A 149 -5.08 16.40 -8.10
C PHE A 149 -6.48 15.82 -7.96
N GLY A 150 -6.71 15.11 -6.87
CA GLY A 150 -8.02 14.55 -6.51
C GLY A 150 -7.89 13.53 -5.37
N ARG A 151 -8.92 13.38 -4.57
CA ARG A 151 -8.99 12.37 -3.50
C ARG A 151 -9.06 10.96 -4.10
N GLY A 152 -8.14 10.08 -3.68
CA GLY A 152 -8.00 8.72 -4.22
C GLY A 152 -7.05 8.61 -5.41
N THR A 153 -6.36 9.70 -5.81
CA THR A 153 -5.45 9.65 -6.97
C THR A 153 -4.19 8.84 -6.70
N THR A 154 -3.66 8.89 -5.48
CA THR A 154 -2.52 8.09 -5.04
C THR A 154 -2.92 6.99 -4.05
N ASP A 155 -3.99 7.20 -3.29
CA ASP A 155 -4.47 6.34 -2.21
C ASP A 155 -5.97 6.01 -2.38
N ASP A 156 -6.36 4.88 -2.98
CA ASP A 156 -5.61 3.86 -3.72
C ASP A 156 -6.22 3.61 -5.11
N LYS A 157 -7.25 4.46 -5.53
CA LYS A 157 -7.93 4.32 -6.83
C LYS A 157 -6.98 4.37 -8.02
N GLY A 158 -5.96 5.26 -7.96
CA GLY A 158 -4.95 5.37 -9.02
C GLY A 158 -4.14 4.10 -9.18
N PRO A 159 -3.45 3.59 -8.14
CA PRO A 159 -2.71 2.34 -8.19
C PRO A 159 -3.57 1.13 -8.60
N VAL A 160 -4.78 0.96 -8.03
CA VAL A 160 -5.71 -0.11 -8.43
C VAL A 160 -6.03 -0.04 -9.91
N LEU A 161 -6.36 1.16 -10.42
CA LEU A 161 -6.69 1.33 -11.82
C LEU A 161 -5.47 1.18 -12.74
N ALA A 162 -4.26 1.52 -12.27
CA ALA A 162 -3.03 1.28 -12.99
C ALA A 162 -2.79 -0.23 -13.22
N TRP A 163 -3.04 -1.10 -12.24
CA TRP A 163 -3.02 -2.55 -12.40
C TRP A 163 -4.04 -3.03 -13.43
N ILE A 164 -5.27 -2.55 -13.36
CA ILE A 164 -6.32 -2.89 -14.33
C ILE A 164 -5.92 -2.45 -15.74
N ASN A 165 -5.35 -1.26 -15.89
CA ASN A 165 -4.89 -0.73 -17.18
C ASN A 165 -3.67 -1.49 -17.72
N ALA A 166 -2.76 -1.96 -16.88
CA ALA A 166 -1.67 -2.83 -17.30
C ALA A 166 -2.22 -4.13 -17.94
N VAL A 167 -3.17 -4.78 -17.28
CA VAL A 167 -3.82 -5.99 -17.82
C VAL A 167 -4.62 -5.69 -19.09
N LYS A 168 -5.35 -4.55 -19.13
CA LYS A 168 -6.09 -4.08 -20.33
C LYS A 168 -5.17 -3.93 -21.51
N THR A 169 -3.94 -3.46 -21.32
CA THR A 169 -2.95 -3.27 -22.40
C THR A 169 -2.57 -4.59 -23.06
N PHE A 170 -2.33 -5.66 -22.30
CA PHE A 170 -2.08 -7.00 -22.87
C PHE A 170 -3.23 -7.43 -23.78
N LYS A 171 -4.45 -7.27 -23.34
CA LYS A 171 -5.64 -7.65 -24.10
C LYS A 171 -5.81 -6.82 -25.37
N ALA A 172 -5.63 -5.50 -25.28
CA ALA A 172 -5.74 -4.60 -26.41
C ALA A 172 -4.72 -4.92 -27.52
N LEU A 173 -3.54 -5.38 -27.15
CA LEU A 173 -2.48 -5.78 -28.06
C LEU A 173 -2.56 -7.23 -28.52
N ASN A 174 -3.55 -8.00 -28.04
CA ASN A 174 -3.63 -9.46 -28.22
C ASN A 174 -2.34 -10.18 -27.78
N ILE A 175 -1.73 -9.70 -26.70
CA ILE A 175 -0.58 -10.34 -26.05
C ILE A 175 -1.13 -11.25 -24.97
N GLU A 176 -0.60 -12.48 -24.91
CA GLU A 176 -0.99 -13.42 -23.87
C GLU A 176 -0.53 -12.92 -22.48
N ILE A 177 -1.42 -12.90 -21.50
CA ILE A 177 -1.08 -12.53 -20.14
C ILE A 177 -0.18 -13.65 -19.57
N PRO A 178 1.06 -13.33 -19.14
CA PRO A 178 2.07 -14.34 -18.83
C PRO A 178 1.87 -15.03 -17.47
N VAL A 179 0.89 -14.61 -16.69
CA VAL A 179 0.56 -15.09 -15.34
C VAL A 179 -0.95 -15.32 -15.20
N ASN A 180 -1.37 -16.08 -14.21
CA ASN A 180 -2.74 -16.01 -13.73
C ASN A 180 -2.86 -14.82 -12.79
N ILE A 181 -3.97 -14.08 -12.87
CA ILE A 181 -4.19 -12.88 -12.08
C ILE A 181 -5.41 -13.07 -11.18
N LYS A 182 -5.26 -12.67 -9.94
CA LYS A 182 -6.36 -12.49 -8.99
C LYS A 182 -6.38 -11.06 -8.49
N PHE A 183 -7.60 -10.55 -8.24
CA PHE A 183 -7.79 -9.26 -7.59
C PHE A 183 -8.64 -9.48 -6.34
N LEU A 184 -8.18 -8.92 -5.23
CA LEU A 184 -8.97 -8.66 -4.05
C LEU A 184 -9.07 -7.15 -3.89
N ILE A 185 -10.27 -6.60 -4.04
CA ILE A 185 -10.50 -5.15 -3.93
C ILE A 185 -11.60 -4.91 -2.91
N GLU A 186 -11.33 -4.06 -1.93
CA GLU A 186 -12.26 -3.70 -0.88
C GLU A 186 -12.71 -2.23 -0.93
N GLY A 187 -13.62 -1.86 -0.04
CA GLY A 187 -14.14 -0.51 0.10
C GLY A 187 -14.31 -0.09 1.55
N MET A 188 -13.47 -0.57 2.47
CA MET A 188 -13.47 -0.22 3.89
C MET A 188 -12.06 -0.12 4.48
N GLU A 189 -11.01 0.00 3.66
CA GLU A 189 -9.63 0.08 4.13
C GLU A 189 -9.45 1.27 5.07
N GLU A 190 -9.86 2.44 4.66
CA GLU A 190 -9.77 3.71 5.40
C GLU A 190 -10.58 3.71 6.71
N ALA A 191 -11.51 2.78 6.84
CA ALA A 191 -12.29 2.53 8.04
C ALA A 191 -11.87 1.26 8.80
N GLY A 192 -10.68 0.72 8.52
CA GLY A 192 -10.05 -0.40 9.21
C GLY A 192 -10.39 -1.78 8.67
N SER A 193 -10.71 -1.91 7.37
CA SER A 193 -10.94 -3.20 6.66
C SER A 193 -11.88 -4.15 7.37
N ILE A 194 -12.98 -3.63 7.89
CA ILE A 194 -13.94 -4.40 8.73
C ILE A 194 -14.46 -5.62 7.95
N GLY A 195 -14.26 -6.81 8.51
CA GLY A 195 -14.71 -8.09 7.94
C GLY A 195 -13.79 -8.68 6.88
N LEU A 196 -12.69 -8.01 6.52
CA LEU A 196 -11.74 -8.51 5.53
C LEU A 196 -10.94 -9.70 6.07
N GLU A 197 -10.44 -9.62 7.32
CA GLU A 197 -9.63 -10.69 7.92
C GLU A 197 -10.39 -12.02 7.94
N GLU A 198 -11.66 -11.99 8.34
CA GLU A 198 -12.53 -13.16 8.35
C GLU A 198 -12.79 -13.70 6.94
N LEU A 199 -12.90 -12.82 5.95
CA LEU A 199 -13.05 -13.23 4.56
C LEU A 199 -11.78 -13.92 4.05
N VAL A 200 -10.60 -13.36 4.30
CA VAL A 200 -9.32 -13.94 3.87
C VAL A 200 -9.09 -15.30 4.55
N GLU A 201 -9.43 -15.43 5.84
CA GLU A 201 -9.36 -16.70 6.55
C GLU A 201 -10.28 -17.78 5.94
N LYS A 202 -11.50 -17.41 5.53
CA LYS A 202 -12.42 -18.34 4.83
C LYS A 202 -11.94 -18.75 3.45
N GLU A 203 -11.27 -17.84 2.74
CA GLU A 203 -10.86 -18.04 1.36
C GLU A 203 -9.40 -18.57 1.23
N LYS A 204 -8.67 -18.78 2.33
CA LYS A 204 -7.26 -19.18 2.29
C LYS A 204 -7.01 -20.50 1.55
N GLU A 205 -7.89 -21.49 1.73
CA GLU A 205 -7.80 -22.80 1.07
C GLU A 205 -8.57 -22.85 -0.26
N HIS A 206 -9.22 -21.75 -0.65
CA HIS A 206 -10.02 -21.63 -1.86
C HIS A 206 -9.44 -20.60 -2.83
N PHE A 207 -9.70 -19.33 -2.60
CA PHE A 207 -9.24 -18.25 -3.48
C PHE A 207 -7.73 -18.10 -3.45
N PHE A 208 -7.09 -18.28 -2.28
CA PHE A 208 -5.64 -18.10 -2.13
C PHE A 208 -4.83 -19.39 -2.28
N SER A 209 -5.46 -20.55 -2.46
CA SER A 209 -4.77 -21.87 -2.49
C SER A 209 -3.65 -21.96 -3.52
N ASP A 210 -3.87 -21.44 -4.72
CA ASP A 210 -2.95 -21.44 -5.86
C ASP A 210 -2.20 -20.10 -6.04
N VAL A 211 -2.36 -19.11 -5.16
CA VAL A 211 -1.62 -17.87 -5.19
C VAL A 211 -0.15 -18.11 -4.85
N ASN A 212 0.75 -17.59 -5.68
CA ASN A 212 2.20 -17.61 -5.45
C ASN A 212 2.68 -16.33 -4.78
N TYR A 213 2.17 -15.18 -5.24
CA TYR A 213 2.62 -13.84 -4.83
C TYR A 213 1.43 -12.94 -4.58
N ILE A 214 1.53 -12.11 -3.53
CA ILE A 214 0.55 -11.05 -3.24
C ILE A 214 1.26 -9.71 -3.37
N VAL A 215 0.68 -8.78 -4.12
CA VAL A 215 1.21 -7.45 -4.37
C VAL A 215 0.20 -6.41 -3.92
N ILE A 216 0.68 -5.42 -3.19
CA ILE A 216 -0.07 -4.29 -2.65
C ILE A 216 0.58 -3.01 -3.19
N SER A 217 -0.20 -2.05 -3.68
CA SER A 217 0.34 -0.78 -4.20
C SER A 217 -0.17 0.45 -3.45
N ASP A 218 -0.42 0.26 -2.17
CA ASP A 218 -1.07 1.19 -1.25
C ASP A 218 -0.04 1.84 -0.31
N ASN A 219 0.96 2.50 -0.88
CA ASN A 219 1.94 3.34 -0.20
C ASN A 219 2.76 4.18 -1.21
N ILE A 220 3.71 4.99 -0.72
CA ILE A 220 4.49 5.92 -1.53
C ILE A 220 6.01 5.71 -1.38
N TRP A 221 6.77 6.31 -2.29
CA TRP A 221 8.24 6.34 -2.21
C TRP A 221 8.72 7.32 -1.13
N LEU A 222 9.98 7.19 -0.70
CA LEU A 222 10.64 8.19 0.16
C LEU A 222 11.12 9.43 -0.60
N SER A 223 11.25 9.35 -1.92
CA SER A 223 11.71 10.40 -2.82
C SER A 223 10.58 10.88 -3.71
N THR A 224 10.69 12.10 -4.23
CA THR A 224 9.78 12.63 -5.25
C THR A 224 10.06 12.09 -6.65
N THR A 225 11.25 11.48 -6.86
CA THR A 225 11.71 11.04 -8.19
C THR A 225 12.26 9.63 -8.23
N LYS A 226 12.74 9.08 -7.11
CA LYS A 226 13.35 7.75 -7.06
C LYS A 226 12.35 6.70 -6.59
N PRO A 227 12.04 5.67 -7.41
CA PRO A 227 11.17 4.58 -7.02
C PRO A 227 11.67 3.80 -5.81
N ALA A 228 10.75 3.23 -5.04
CA ALA A 228 11.06 2.34 -3.93
C ALA A 228 10.23 1.06 -3.97
N LEU A 229 10.75 0.01 -3.34
CA LEU A 229 10.03 -1.20 -2.97
C LEU A 229 10.01 -1.31 -1.45
N THR A 230 8.83 -1.49 -0.89
CA THR A 230 8.68 -1.60 0.55
C THR A 230 8.66 -3.06 0.98
N TYR A 231 9.53 -3.41 1.91
CA TYR A 231 9.66 -4.77 2.44
C TYR A 231 9.33 -4.88 3.93
N GLY A 232 8.85 -3.82 4.54
CA GLY A 232 8.43 -3.84 5.93
C GLY A 232 7.67 -2.59 6.33
N THR A 233 6.80 -2.74 7.33
CA THR A 233 6.05 -1.65 7.96
C THR A 233 6.18 -1.72 9.46
N ARG A 234 5.98 -0.57 10.11
CA ARG A 234 5.87 -0.54 11.58
C ARG A 234 4.56 -1.17 12.05
N GLY A 235 4.53 -1.56 13.31
CA GLY A 235 3.28 -1.89 13.96
C GLY A 235 2.47 -0.62 14.29
N ASN A 236 1.17 -0.78 14.42
CA ASN A 236 0.24 0.26 14.80
C ASN A 236 -0.51 -0.11 16.09
N ALA A 237 -0.82 0.88 16.92
CA ALA A 237 -1.68 0.71 18.07
C ALA A 237 -2.48 2.00 18.33
N CYS A 238 -3.76 2.00 17.99
CA CYS A 238 -4.70 3.06 18.27
C CYS A 238 -5.39 2.84 19.61
N PHE A 239 -5.40 3.87 20.46
CA PHE A 239 -6.07 3.84 21.74
C PHE A 239 -7.09 4.96 21.86
N SER A 240 -8.27 4.63 22.39
CA SER A 240 -9.21 5.59 22.93
C SER A 240 -8.97 5.77 24.41
N VAL A 241 -8.80 7.01 24.85
CA VAL A 241 -8.60 7.37 26.26
C VAL A 241 -9.69 8.31 26.69
N GLN A 242 -10.56 7.85 27.58
CA GLN A 242 -11.68 8.62 28.10
C GLN A 242 -11.52 8.82 29.60
N VAL A 243 -11.65 10.05 30.07
CA VAL A 243 -11.66 10.42 31.51
C VAL A 243 -12.98 11.10 31.83
N GLU A 244 -13.72 10.54 32.77
CA GLU A 244 -15.02 11.05 33.23
C GLU A 244 -14.89 11.60 34.65
N CYS A 245 -15.38 12.84 34.90
CA CYS A 245 -15.29 13.51 36.19
C CYS A 245 -16.48 13.22 37.10
N GLY A 246 -17.70 13.40 36.65
CA GLY A 246 -18.89 13.29 37.46
C GLY A 246 -20.09 12.79 36.67
N GLU A 247 -21.21 12.55 37.36
CA GLU A 247 -22.46 12.09 36.72
C GLU A 247 -23.17 13.19 35.91
N LYS A 248 -22.76 14.46 36.09
CA LYS A 248 -23.33 15.63 35.40
C LYS A 248 -22.29 16.74 35.26
N ASP A 249 -22.52 17.64 34.31
CA ASP A 249 -21.70 18.84 34.13
C ASP A 249 -21.70 19.70 35.40
N LEU A 250 -20.51 20.15 35.76
CA LEU A 250 -20.26 20.98 36.94
C LEU A 250 -19.84 22.40 36.53
N HIS A 251 -20.33 23.39 37.24
CA HIS A 251 -19.93 24.80 37.00
C HIS A 251 -18.52 25.06 37.52
N SER A 252 -17.57 25.34 36.62
CA SER A 252 -16.14 25.52 36.94
C SER A 252 -15.89 26.62 38.00
N GLY A 253 -16.64 27.71 37.97
CA GLY A 253 -16.53 28.79 38.99
C GLY A 253 -16.98 28.40 40.38
N SER A 254 -17.78 27.32 40.52
CA SER A 254 -18.25 26.82 41.83
C SER A 254 -17.42 25.71 42.41
N VAL A 255 -16.84 24.83 41.55
CA VAL A 255 -16.15 23.62 41.97
C VAL A 255 -14.73 23.50 41.45
N GLY A 256 -14.25 24.45 40.65
CA GLY A 256 -12.88 24.47 40.19
C GLY A 256 -11.87 24.51 41.35
N GLY A 257 -10.87 23.65 41.30
CA GLY A 257 -9.89 23.43 42.38
C GLY A 257 -10.39 22.62 43.59
N ILE A 258 -11.67 22.22 43.61
CA ILE A 258 -12.24 21.38 44.68
C ILE A 258 -12.31 19.92 44.22
N VAL A 259 -12.56 19.70 42.94
CA VAL A 259 -12.61 18.35 42.31
C VAL A 259 -11.50 18.19 41.27
N HIS A 260 -11.13 16.96 40.99
CA HIS A 260 -10.23 16.65 39.85
C HIS A 260 -10.98 16.89 38.55
N GLU A 261 -10.45 17.76 37.69
CA GLU A 261 -10.99 18.02 36.36
C GLU A 261 -10.53 16.92 35.39
N ALA A 262 -11.46 16.34 34.63
CA ALA A 262 -11.17 15.27 33.68
C ALA A 262 -10.09 15.65 32.65
N MET A 263 -10.14 16.91 32.16
CA MET A 263 -9.15 17.41 31.20
C MET A 263 -7.73 17.50 31.82
N SER A 264 -7.61 17.93 33.08
CA SER A 264 -6.31 17.98 33.77
C SER A 264 -5.71 16.60 33.96
N ASP A 265 -6.54 15.60 34.25
CA ASP A 265 -6.10 14.23 34.34
C ASP A 265 -5.72 13.64 32.96
N LEU A 266 -6.49 13.92 31.93
CA LEU A 266 -6.19 13.49 30.56
C LEU A 266 -4.86 14.06 30.06
N ILE A 267 -4.63 15.38 30.23
CA ILE A 267 -3.37 16.05 29.86
C ILE A 267 -2.18 15.39 30.59
N ALA A 268 -2.30 15.16 31.88
CA ALA A 268 -1.22 14.55 32.66
C ALA A 268 -0.95 13.08 32.28
N LEU A 269 -1.99 12.34 31.86
CA LEU A 269 -1.83 10.99 31.31
C LEU A 269 -1.07 11.01 29.98
N LEU A 270 -1.47 11.90 29.06
CA LEU A 270 -0.81 12.02 27.76
C LEU A 270 0.65 12.51 27.91
N ASP A 271 0.90 13.51 28.74
CA ASP A 271 2.26 14.00 29.06
C ASP A 271 3.17 12.89 29.64
N SER A 272 2.60 11.93 30.34
CA SER A 272 3.38 10.82 30.91
C SER A 272 3.86 9.79 29.88
N LEU A 273 3.38 9.83 28.63
CA LEU A 273 3.70 8.82 27.62
C LEU A 273 5.07 9.01 26.98
N VAL A 274 5.50 10.27 26.82
CA VAL A 274 6.77 10.63 26.18
C VAL A 274 7.51 11.67 26.99
N ASN A 275 8.83 11.69 26.91
CA ASN A 275 9.61 12.78 27.48
C ASN A 275 9.81 13.93 26.47
N SER A 276 10.45 15.01 26.88
CA SER A 276 10.74 16.18 26.05
C SER A 276 11.62 15.92 24.83
N CYS A 277 12.29 14.74 24.79
CA CYS A 277 13.11 14.31 23.65
C CYS A 277 12.37 13.31 22.74
N GLY A 278 11.06 13.09 22.97
CA GLY A 278 10.26 12.15 22.20
C GLY A 278 10.49 10.67 22.55
N HIS A 279 11.28 10.36 23.59
CA HIS A 279 11.47 8.99 24.05
C HIS A 279 10.24 8.52 24.79
N ILE A 280 9.73 7.35 24.44
CA ILE A 280 8.52 6.81 25.04
C ILE A 280 8.82 6.20 26.39
N LEU A 281 8.02 6.59 27.37
CA LEU A 281 8.21 6.24 28.77
C LEU A 281 7.46 4.95 29.18
N VAL A 282 6.76 4.33 28.24
CA VAL A 282 6.02 3.08 28.47
C VAL A 282 7.03 1.94 28.64
N PRO A 283 7.12 1.31 29.83
CA PRO A 283 8.12 0.26 30.07
C PRO A 283 7.95 -0.95 29.14
N GLY A 284 9.05 -1.47 28.66
CA GLY A 284 9.08 -2.65 27.80
C GLY A 284 8.73 -2.39 26.35
N ILE A 285 8.57 -1.12 25.94
CA ILE A 285 8.21 -0.78 24.55
C ILE A 285 9.29 -1.13 23.54
N TYR A 286 10.53 -0.99 23.97
CA TYR A 286 11.71 -1.24 23.14
C TYR A 286 12.25 -2.67 23.25
N ASP A 287 11.70 -3.51 24.17
CA ASP A 287 12.24 -4.83 24.46
C ASP A 287 12.15 -5.81 23.29
N ASP A 288 11.12 -5.64 22.44
CA ASP A 288 10.89 -6.48 21.25
C ASP A 288 11.42 -5.86 19.96
N VAL A 289 12.13 -4.73 20.03
CA VAL A 289 12.73 -4.09 18.84
C VAL A 289 13.98 -4.87 18.46
N ALA A 290 13.91 -5.57 17.31
CA ALA A 290 15.04 -6.30 16.79
C ALA A 290 16.21 -5.35 16.46
N PRO A 291 17.47 -5.72 16.75
CA PRO A 291 18.61 -4.93 16.32
C PRO A 291 18.72 -4.89 14.79
N LEU A 292 19.17 -3.77 14.27
CA LEU A 292 19.43 -3.60 12.84
C LEU A 292 20.58 -4.54 12.40
N THR A 293 20.35 -5.35 11.37
CA THR A 293 21.37 -6.25 10.82
C THR A 293 22.40 -5.48 9.98
N GLU A 294 23.58 -6.06 9.76
CA GLU A 294 24.61 -5.43 8.92
C GLU A 294 24.18 -5.37 7.45
N GLU A 295 23.37 -6.32 6.99
CA GLU A 295 22.75 -6.32 5.66
C GLU A 295 21.78 -5.15 5.50
N GLU A 296 20.93 -4.92 6.49
CA GLU A 296 19.99 -3.80 6.48
C GLU A 296 20.71 -2.45 6.55
N LYS A 297 21.77 -2.33 7.37
CA LYS A 297 22.58 -1.11 7.40
C LYS A 297 23.12 -0.75 6.03
N LYS A 298 23.66 -1.75 5.30
CA LYS A 298 24.16 -1.55 3.93
C LYS A 298 23.05 -1.12 2.97
N GLN A 299 21.83 -1.66 3.11
CA GLN A 299 20.70 -1.23 2.30
C GLN A 299 20.33 0.22 2.58
N TYR A 300 20.32 0.64 3.85
CA TYR A 300 20.02 2.02 4.22
C TYR A 300 21.11 3.00 3.76
N GLU A 301 22.39 2.59 3.69
CA GLU A 301 23.47 3.41 3.15
C GLU A 301 23.31 3.68 1.63
N LEU A 302 22.57 2.83 0.91
CA LEU A 302 22.30 2.99 -0.52
C LEU A 302 21.08 3.87 -0.79
N ILE A 303 20.25 4.16 0.22
CA ILE A 303 19.08 5.02 0.07
C ILE A 303 19.53 6.46 -0.16
N GLU A 304 19.15 7.01 -1.29
CA GLU A 304 19.34 8.43 -1.58
C GLU A 304 18.23 9.24 -0.90
N PHE A 305 18.40 9.54 0.38
CA PHE A 305 17.42 10.24 1.19
C PHE A 305 17.91 11.65 1.53
N ASP A 306 17.26 12.67 0.95
CA ASP A 306 17.45 14.07 1.34
C ASP A 306 16.45 14.44 2.43
N LEU A 307 16.94 14.46 3.68
CA LEU A 307 16.13 14.84 4.84
C LEU A 307 15.50 16.24 4.71
N LYS A 308 16.16 17.16 4.00
CA LYS A 308 15.65 18.52 3.80
C LYS A 308 14.48 18.53 2.81
N GLU A 309 14.62 17.81 1.71
CA GLU A 309 13.56 17.61 0.73
C GLU A 309 12.35 16.91 1.39
N TYR A 310 12.59 15.82 2.11
CA TYR A 310 11.55 15.08 2.81
C TYR A 310 10.79 15.94 3.83
N LYS A 311 11.51 16.70 4.67
CA LYS A 311 10.86 17.65 5.61
C LYS A 311 10.03 18.72 4.89
N ALA A 312 10.48 19.17 3.73
CA ALA A 312 9.76 20.13 2.92
C ALA A 312 8.49 19.52 2.30
N SER A 313 8.55 18.26 1.83
CA SER A 313 7.42 17.55 1.24
C SER A 313 6.30 17.34 2.25
N ILE A 314 6.63 16.89 3.47
CA ILE A 314 5.65 16.67 4.55
C ILE A 314 5.34 17.94 5.37
N GLY A 315 6.01 19.06 5.09
CA GLY A 315 5.70 20.36 5.70
C GLY A 315 6.08 20.50 7.18
N VAL A 316 7.05 19.72 7.70
CA VAL A 316 7.46 19.74 9.11
C VAL A 316 8.91 20.18 9.30
N LYS A 317 9.23 20.67 10.51
CA LYS A 317 10.59 21.09 10.87
C LYS A 317 11.43 19.98 11.52
N GLU A 318 10.79 19.01 12.25
CA GLU A 318 11.45 17.93 13.01
C GLU A 318 10.58 16.66 13.17
N ILE A 319 11.16 15.47 13.51
CA ILE A 319 10.52 14.12 13.51
C ILE A 319 10.78 13.33 14.80
N ILE A 320 9.83 12.51 15.33
CA ILE A 320 9.89 11.77 16.63
C ILE A 320 9.18 10.37 16.60
N TYR A 321 9.47 9.42 17.53
CA TYR A 321 8.96 8.02 17.63
C TYR A 321 8.21 7.66 18.92
N ASP A 322 7.32 6.72 19.10
CA ASP A 322 6.89 5.31 19.13
C ASP A 322 5.90 4.86 20.28
N THR A 323 5.49 3.59 20.45
CA THR A 323 4.30 2.97 21.08
C THR A 323 4.52 1.99 22.28
N LYS A 324 3.55 1.82 23.18
CA LYS A 324 3.05 0.78 24.18
C LYS A 324 2.32 1.42 25.39
N VAL A 325 1.04 1.76 25.23
CA VAL A 325 0.41 2.85 26.01
C VAL A 325 -0.53 2.39 27.13
N LYS A 326 -1.42 1.39 26.92
CA LYS A 326 -2.56 1.13 27.80
C LYS A 326 -2.20 0.81 29.25
N ARG A 327 -1.34 -0.18 29.50
CA ARG A 327 -0.94 -0.57 30.89
C ARG A 327 -0.21 0.54 31.64
N TYR A 328 0.50 1.38 30.90
CA TYR A 328 1.22 2.49 31.51
C TYR A 328 0.25 3.59 31.97
N LEU A 329 -0.73 3.95 31.15
CA LEU A 329 -1.77 4.96 31.50
C LEU A 329 -2.56 4.53 32.73
N GLU A 330 -3.02 3.30 32.80
CA GLU A 330 -3.73 2.75 33.97
C GLU A 330 -2.88 2.83 35.25
N ARG A 331 -1.59 2.56 35.16
CA ARG A 331 -0.64 2.66 36.29
C ARG A 331 -0.41 4.11 36.72
N ILE A 332 -0.28 5.05 35.77
CA ILE A 332 -0.10 6.48 36.10
C ILE A 332 -1.37 7.04 36.72
N PHE A 333 -2.53 6.71 36.17
CA PHE A 333 -3.82 7.15 36.71
C PHE A 333 -4.04 6.69 38.16
N SER A 334 -3.71 5.43 38.48
CA SER A 334 -3.80 4.92 39.85
C SER A 334 -2.90 5.68 40.85
N LYS A 335 -1.71 6.14 40.40
CA LYS A 335 -0.80 6.95 41.24
C LYS A 335 -1.31 8.35 41.53
N ARG A 336 -2.14 8.94 40.64
CA ARG A 336 -2.73 10.26 40.81
C ARG A 336 -3.79 10.30 41.92
N LYS A 337 -4.32 9.16 42.35
CA LYS A 337 -5.43 9.07 43.34
C LYS A 337 -6.64 9.93 42.93
N SER A 338 -6.85 10.09 41.64
CA SER A 338 -7.99 10.82 41.09
C SER A 338 -9.29 10.08 41.39
N SER A 339 -10.35 10.82 41.70
CA SER A 339 -11.71 10.28 41.82
C SER A 339 -12.41 10.10 40.48
N ASN A 340 -11.79 10.55 39.39
CA ASN A 340 -12.33 10.41 38.02
C ASN A 340 -12.29 8.94 37.56
N LYS A 341 -13.12 8.61 36.60
CA LYS A 341 -13.14 7.30 35.95
C LYS A 341 -12.27 7.35 34.69
N LEU A 342 -11.33 6.42 34.56
CA LEU A 342 -10.52 6.22 33.38
C LEU A 342 -11.02 5.00 32.61
N THR A 343 -11.27 5.19 31.33
CA THR A 343 -11.49 4.09 30.37
C THR A 343 -10.41 4.17 29.29
N VAL A 344 -9.73 3.07 29.03
CA VAL A 344 -8.73 2.95 27.96
C VAL A 344 -9.04 1.70 27.18
N SER A 345 -9.35 1.85 25.90
CA SER A 345 -9.54 0.76 24.96
C SER A 345 -8.51 0.83 23.84
N MET A 346 -8.02 -0.30 23.39
CA MET A 346 -7.28 -0.38 22.15
C MET A 346 -8.29 -0.61 21.02
N GLU A 347 -8.42 0.38 20.15
CA GLU A 347 -9.39 0.34 19.04
C GLU A 347 -8.87 -0.51 17.88
N MET A 348 -7.56 -0.41 17.63
CA MET A 348 -6.89 -1.16 16.56
C MET A 348 -5.44 -1.44 16.96
N GLY A 349 -4.92 -2.59 16.54
CA GLY A 349 -3.51 -2.92 16.75
C GLY A 349 -3.00 -3.88 15.69
N ALA A 350 -1.91 -3.52 15.02
CA ALA A 350 -1.22 -4.35 14.05
C ALA A 350 0.24 -4.57 14.46
N LYS A 351 0.73 -5.79 14.27
CA LYS A 351 2.15 -6.11 14.46
C LYS A 351 2.96 -5.57 13.28
N PRO A 352 4.26 -5.28 13.49
CA PRO A 352 5.16 -4.97 12.38
C PRO A 352 5.18 -6.09 11.33
N TRP A 353 5.32 -5.71 10.08
CA TRP A 353 5.48 -6.64 8.99
C TRP A 353 6.87 -6.53 8.38
N VAL A 354 7.47 -7.66 8.00
CA VAL A 354 8.72 -7.73 7.23
C VAL A 354 8.62 -8.88 6.24
N ALA A 355 8.92 -8.58 4.98
CA ALA A 355 9.00 -9.56 3.91
C ALA A 355 10.41 -10.11 3.73
N ASN A 356 10.51 -11.23 3.03
CA ASN A 356 11.76 -11.75 2.52
C ASN A 356 12.09 -11.09 1.18
N ILE A 357 13.05 -10.16 1.16
CA ILE A 357 13.47 -9.43 -0.06
C ILE A 357 14.13 -10.30 -1.13
N ASN A 358 14.46 -11.56 -0.79
CA ASN A 358 15.02 -12.53 -1.75
C ASN A 358 13.93 -13.32 -2.47
N ASP A 359 12.66 -13.08 -2.18
CA ASP A 359 11.57 -13.70 -2.91
C ASP A 359 11.55 -13.24 -4.37
N PRO A 360 11.22 -14.14 -5.34
CA PRO A 360 11.31 -13.82 -6.77
C PRO A 360 10.56 -12.56 -7.20
N GLN A 361 9.48 -12.22 -6.53
CA GLN A 361 8.70 -11.02 -6.85
C GLN A 361 9.48 -9.71 -6.64
N TYR A 362 10.38 -9.64 -5.65
CA TYR A 362 11.23 -8.46 -5.45
C TYR A 362 12.24 -8.29 -6.58
N GLU A 363 12.82 -9.39 -7.05
CA GLU A 363 13.74 -9.36 -8.20
C GLU A 363 13.01 -8.98 -9.51
N ALA A 364 11.78 -9.49 -9.71
CA ALA A 364 10.94 -9.12 -10.85
C ALA A 364 10.57 -7.63 -10.80
N ALA A 365 10.20 -7.12 -9.63
CA ALA A 365 9.86 -5.71 -9.44
C ALA A 365 11.06 -4.78 -9.66
N LYS A 366 12.25 -5.13 -9.15
CA LYS A 366 13.50 -4.38 -9.42
C LYS A 366 13.76 -4.28 -10.92
N LYS A 367 13.70 -5.40 -11.66
CA LYS A 367 13.89 -5.40 -13.12
C LYS A 367 12.85 -4.55 -13.84
N ALA A 368 11.59 -4.62 -13.43
CA ALA A 368 10.52 -3.80 -14.01
C ALA A 368 10.78 -2.30 -13.80
N ILE A 369 11.19 -1.91 -12.58
CA ILE A 369 11.55 -0.52 -12.27
C ILE A 369 12.77 -0.07 -13.08
N GLN A 370 13.84 -0.87 -13.16
CA GLN A 370 15.02 -0.55 -13.96
C GLN A 370 14.69 -0.30 -15.43
N LYS A 371 13.77 -1.09 -16.01
CA LYS A 371 13.34 -0.94 -17.41
C LYS A 371 12.56 0.34 -17.67
N VAL A 372 11.76 0.79 -16.71
CA VAL A 372 10.89 1.96 -16.89
C VAL A 372 11.58 3.24 -16.44
N PHE A 373 12.27 3.22 -15.31
CA PHE A 373 12.90 4.40 -14.70
C PHE A 373 14.42 4.49 -14.93
N ASN A 374 15.03 3.45 -15.52
CA ASN A 374 16.47 3.35 -15.76
C ASN A 374 17.31 3.56 -14.49
N GLN A 375 16.81 3.14 -13.34
CA GLN A 375 17.47 3.20 -12.04
C GLN A 375 17.01 2.07 -11.12
N ASP A 376 17.83 1.70 -10.14
CA ASP A 376 17.47 0.76 -9.10
C ASP A 376 16.50 1.39 -8.10
N PRO A 377 15.48 0.63 -7.61
CA PRO A 377 14.64 1.13 -6.54
C PRO A 377 15.36 1.14 -5.21
N ASP A 378 15.00 2.07 -4.35
CA ASP A 378 15.33 1.98 -2.94
C ASP A 378 14.55 0.82 -2.28
N MET A 379 15.23 0.09 -1.39
CA MET A 379 14.58 -0.93 -0.56
C MET A 379 14.28 -0.32 0.80
N ILE A 380 13.00 -0.13 1.12
CA ILE A 380 12.58 0.64 2.28
C ILE A 380 11.73 -0.15 3.27
N ARG A 381 11.76 0.26 4.53
CA ARG A 381 10.72 -0.01 5.51
C ARG A 381 9.93 1.26 5.73
N ASP A 382 8.63 1.16 5.52
CA ASP A 382 7.74 2.29 5.65
C ASP A 382 7.28 2.52 7.10
N GLY A 383 7.00 3.77 7.40
CA GLY A 383 6.31 4.17 8.63
C GLY A 383 4.80 4.00 8.58
N ALA A 384 4.26 3.68 7.40
CA ALA A 384 2.85 3.53 7.19
C ALA A 384 2.22 2.40 8.02
N THR A 385 0.96 2.57 8.31
CA THR A 385 0.14 1.62 9.06
C THR A 385 -0.75 0.85 8.10
N ILE A 386 -0.14 -0.05 7.33
CA ILE A 386 -0.87 -0.94 6.42
C ILE A 386 -0.90 -2.35 7.05
N PRO A 387 -1.88 -2.63 7.94
CA PRO A 387 -1.96 -3.91 8.64
C PRO A 387 -2.22 -5.08 7.71
N ILE A 388 -2.74 -4.80 6.53
CA ILE A 388 -3.16 -5.75 5.51
C ILE A 388 -1.99 -6.63 5.03
N ALA A 389 -0.79 -6.06 4.82
CA ALA A 389 0.37 -6.82 4.40
C ALA A 389 0.72 -7.94 5.40
N ARG A 390 0.70 -7.62 6.70
CA ARG A 390 0.93 -8.59 7.77
C ARG A 390 -0.19 -9.63 7.85
N MET A 391 -1.43 -9.21 7.75
CA MET A 391 -2.62 -10.08 7.77
C MET A 391 -2.56 -11.10 6.64
N PHE A 392 -2.30 -10.66 5.40
CA PHE A 392 -2.15 -11.57 4.27
C PHE A 392 -1.01 -12.58 4.49
N GLN A 393 0.17 -12.13 4.91
CA GLN A 393 1.30 -13.03 5.16
C GLN A 393 1.00 -14.05 6.26
N ASP A 394 0.34 -13.64 7.35
CA ASP A 394 0.04 -14.51 8.48
C ASP A 394 -1.05 -15.54 8.15
N ILE A 395 -2.08 -15.16 7.41
CA ILE A 395 -3.19 -16.06 7.08
C ILE A 395 -2.83 -16.97 5.91
N THR A 396 -2.39 -16.40 4.80
CA THR A 396 -2.21 -17.16 3.54
C THR A 396 -0.87 -17.88 3.48
N LYS A 397 0.12 -17.49 4.30
CA LYS A 397 1.53 -17.95 4.24
C LYS A 397 2.19 -17.70 2.88
N LYS A 398 1.68 -16.75 2.12
CA LYS A 398 2.23 -16.36 0.81
C LYS A 398 3.22 -15.21 0.96
N SER A 399 4.11 -15.06 -0.04
CA SER A 399 4.99 -13.91 -0.13
C SER A 399 4.19 -12.65 -0.46
N VAL A 400 4.39 -11.60 0.32
CA VAL A 400 3.73 -10.30 0.15
C VAL A 400 4.78 -9.24 -0.16
N MET A 401 4.49 -8.35 -1.10
CA MET A 401 5.33 -7.22 -1.48
C MET A 401 4.48 -5.96 -1.59
N MET A 402 5.00 -4.84 -1.10
CA MET A 402 4.40 -3.53 -1.38
C MET A 402 5.16 -2.86 -2.53
N PHE A 403 4.41 -2.47 -3.56
CA PHE A 403 4.92 -1.99 -4.84
C PHE A 403 4.31 -0.63 -5.22
N PRO A 404 4.72 0.45 -4.55
CA PRO A 404 4.17 1.77 -4.74
C PRO A 404 4.51 2.39 -6.10
N ILE A 405 3.63 3.28 -6.56
CA ILE A 405 3.86 4.16 -7.70
C ILE A 405 3.74 5.65 -7.34
N GLY A 406 3.26 5.95 -6.15
CA GLY A 406 3.16 7.30 -5.60
C GLY A 406 4.51 7.83 -5.11
N ALA A 407 4.67 9.15 -5.11
CA ALA A 407 5.87 9.86 -4.67
C ALA A 407 5.71 10.50 -3.29
N ALA A 408 6.81 10.80 -2.60
CA ALA A 408 6.84 11.35 -1.24
C ALA A 408 6.03 12.64 -1.04
N ASP A 409 5.73 13.38 -2.11
CA ASP A 409 4.97 14.62 -2.08
C ASP A 409 3.52 14.47 -2.56
N ASP A 410 3.05 13.24 -2.78
CA ASP A 410 1.70 12.97 -3.27
C ASP A 410 0.61 13.30 -2.23
N GLY A 411 0.99 13.33 -0.95
CA GLY A 411 0.15 13.88 0.10
C GLY A 411 -1.12 13.09 0.36
N GLU A 412 -1.01 11.77 0.42
CA GLU A 412 -2.08 10.88 0.88
C GLU A 412 -2.73 11.42 2.16
N HIS A 413 -4.03 11.26 2.32
CA HIS A 413 -4.85 11.78 3.41
C HIS A 413 -4.83 13.32 3.58
N SER A 414 -4.09 14.07 2.76
CA SER A 414 -4.03 15.54 2.83
C SER A 414 -5.03 16.24 1.89
N GLN A 415 -5.13 17.56 2.02
CA GLN A 415 -5.94 18.41 1.15
C GLN A 415 -5.22 18.77 -0.16
N LYS A 416 -4.10 18.09 -0.45
CA LYS A 416 -3.28 18.29 -1.65
C LYS A 416 -2.98 16.98 -2.34
N GLU A 417 -3.76 15.93 -2.05
CA GLU A 417 -3.53 14.63 -2.64
C GLU A 417 -3.50 14.71 -4.17
N LYS A 418 -2.47 14.11 -4.71
CA LYS A 418 -2.20 14.04 -6.14
C LYS A 418 -1.41 12.78 -6.47
N ILE A 419 -1.38 12.43 -7.74
CA ILE A 419 -0.32 11.61 -8.33
C ILE A 419 0.24 12.34 -9.54
N SER A 420 1.56 12.29 -9.77
CA SER A 420 2.07 12.84 -11.02
C SER A 420 1.57 12.00 -12.20
N ARG A 421 1.17 12.67 -13.32
CA ARG A 421 0.78 11.96 -14.55
C ARG A 421 1.87 10.99 -15.00
N SER A 422 3.14 11.41 -14.88
CA SER A 422 4.29 10.57 -15.21
C SER A 422 4.33 9.31 -14.36
N ASN A 423 4.15 9.41 -13.04
CA ASN A 423 4.16 8.25 -12.13
C ASN A 423 2.98 7.31 -12.42
N TYR A 424 1.79 7.86 -12.64
CA TYR A 424 0.61 7.06 -12.97
C TYR A 424 0.82 6.25 -14.26
N ILE A 425 1.29 6.90 -15.33
CA ILE A 425 1.52 6.25 -16.62
C ILE A 425 2.71 5.28 -16.57
N ASN A 426 3.80 5.66 -15.92
CA ASN A 426 4.95 4.76 -15.72
C ASN A 426 4.61 3.61 -14.76
N GLY A 427 3.71 3.83 -13.80
CA GLY A 427 3.16 2.77 -12.96
C GLY A 427 2.50 1.67 -13.77
N ILE A 428 1.68 2.03 -14.76
CA ILE A 428 1.06 1.06 -15.69
C ILE A 428 2.14 0.25 -16.43
N LYS A 429 3.22 0.90 -16.92
CA LYS A 429 4.34 0.22 -17.59
C LYS A 429 5.10 -0.70 -16.63
N VAL A 430 5.39 -0.23 -15.42
CA VAL A 430 6.08 -1.03 -14.39
C VAL A 430 5.28 -2.28 -14.06
N PHE A 431 3.97 -2.15 -13.86
CA PHE A 431 3.11 -3.30 -13.57
C PHE A 431 3.04 -4.28 -14.74
N ALA A 432 2.94 -3.80 -15.97
CA ALA A 432 2.99 -4.67 -17.14
C ALA A 432 4.34 -5.40 -17.28
N SER A 433 5.46 -4.70 -17.08
CA SER A 433 6.79 -5.29 -17.10
C SER A 433 7.00 -6.29 -15.96
N PHE A 434 6.47 -6.00 -14.76
CA PHE A 434 6.51 -6.92 -13.62
C PHE A 434 5.83 -8.26 -13.94
N LEU A 435 4.67 -8.26 -14.59
CA LEU A 435 3.99 -9.48 -14.99
C LEU A 435 4.85 -10.34 -15.93
N LEU A 436 5.58 -9.71 -16.84
CA LEU A 436 6.52 -10.41 -17.74
C LEU A 436 7.72 -10.98 -16.98
N GLU A 437 8.32 -10.18 -16.09
CA GLU A 437 9.52 -10.59 -15.35
C GLU A 437 9.24 -11.70 -14.34
N ILE A 438 8.12 -11.62 -13.59
CA ILE A 438 7.79 -12.68 -12.62
C ILE A 438 7.48 -14.01 -13.29
N SER A 439 6.88 -14.00 -14.49
CA SER A 439 6.67 -15.20 -15.28
C SER A 439 8.00 -15.84 -15.73
N LYS A 440 8.97 -15.02 -16.19
CA LYS A 440 10.31 -15.51 -16.59
C LYS A 440 11.04 -16.15 -15.41
N LEU A 441 11.05 -15.48 -14.25
CA LEU A 441 11.70 -15.99 -13.04
C LEU A 441 11.03 -17.29 -12.55
N HIS A 442 9.71 -17.36 -12.59
CA HIS A 442 8.99 -18.57 -12.16
C HIS A 442 9.34 -19.79 -13.02
N LYS A 443 9.42 -19.65 -14.36
CA LYS A 443 9.86 -20.70 -15.27
C LYS A 443 11.27 -21.16 -14.96
N THR A 444 12.21 -20.23 -14.75
CA THR A 444 13.60 -20.55 -14.41
C THR A 444 13.70 -21.33 -13.10
N LEU A 445 12.87 -21.01 -12.11
CA LEU A 445 12.84 -21.73 -10.83
C LEU A 445 12.25 -23.15 -10.95
N GLN A 446 11.30 -23.35 -11.87
CA GLN A 446 10.74 -24.69 -12.14
C GLN A 446 11.72 -25.59 -12.92
N GLU A 447 12.52 -24.99 -13.81
CA GLU A 447 13.51 -25.71 -14.64
C GLU A 447 14.82 -25.98 -13.88
N ALA A 448 15.09 -25.31 -12.78
CA ALA A 448 16.27 -25.52 -11.96
C ALA A 448 16.21 -26.94 -11.34
N PRO A 449 17.21 -27.84 -11.59
CA PRO A 449 17.19 -29.19 -11.04
C PRO A 449 17.12 -29.12 -9.52
N SER A 450 16.19 -29.86 -8.93
CA SER A 450 16.05 -29.96 -7.48
C SER A 450 17.33 -30.52 -6.87
N LEU A 451 18.17 -29.69 -6.31
CA LEU A 451 19.32 -30.04 -5.46
C LEU A 451 18.89 -30.69 -4.12
N LYS A 452 17.72 -31.34 -4.09
CA LYS A 452 17.20 -32.09 -2.95
C LYS A 452 17.24 -33.59 -3.20
N THR A 453 18.44 -34.13 -3.36
CA THR A 453 18.72 -35.56 -3.02
C THR A 453 20.22 -35.80 -3.12
N MET A 454 21.02 -35.28 -2.23
CA MET A 454 22.34 -35.75 -1.86
C MET A 454 22.71 -35.23 -0.48
N THR A 455 22.07 -35.72 0.55
CA THR A 455 22.67 -35.90 1.89
C THR A 455 21.94 -37.04 2.60
#